data_cb347f3a028a6422d7635145041c0fa6
#
_entry.id   cb347f3a028a6422d7635145041c0fa6
#
_cell.length_a   1.000
_cell.length_b   1.000
_cell.length_c   1.000
_cell.angle_alpha   90.00
_cell.angle_beta   90.00
_cell.angle_gamma   90.00
#
_symmetry.space_group_name_H-M   'P 1'
#
loop_
_entity.id
_entity.type
_entity.pdbx_description
1 polymer ?
#
loop_
_entity_poly.entity_id
_entity_poly.type
_entity_poly.pdbx_seq_one_letter_code
_entity_poly.pdbx_strand_id
1 'polypeptide(L)'
;MSKLHIACATLVLGLLAAGANADTLPLPQNLSGFSTHDGEVYFAESDAREAYFPLASNFLTQKTQSYCGVASIVMVLNALGVPAPPVPEYAPYRIFTQDNVLNEQTEAVLPREVLARQGMTLDQIGGILATEPVKAEVHHASDSSVDEFRKLASAYLAEPGHFVIVNYLRKTIGEQIGGHISPLGAYDGKADRFLILDVARYKYPPVWVKTADIFAAMNTPDAANDNKTRGFVLVTAAPTK
;
A
#
# COMPACT_ATOMS: atom_id res chain seq x y z
N MET A 1 -58.24 -58.12 -0.59
CA MET A 1 -58.13 -56.66 -0.30
C MET A 1 -56.64 -56.35 0.09
N SER A 2 -55.87 -55.97 -0.91
CA SER A 2 -54.42 -55.72 -0.73
C SER A 2 -54.19 -54.28 -0.39
N LYS A 3 -53.50 -53.99 0.74
CA LYS A 3 -53.15 -52.68 1.18
C LYS A 3 -51.78 -52.31 0.60
N LEU A 4 -51.78 -51.32 -0.30
CA LEU A 4 -50.57 -50.74 -0.91
C LEU A 4 -49.99 -49.70 0.07
N HIS A 5 -48.79 -49.97 0.58
CA HIS A 5 -48.05 -49.01 1.40
C HIS A 5 -47.15 -48.19 0.47
N ILE A 6 -47.49 -46.90 0.32
CA ILE A 6 -46.64 -45.94 -0.38
C ILE A 6 -45.65 -45.39 0.67
N ALA A 7 -44.38 -45.75 0.51
CA ALA A 7 -43.29 -45.15 1.28
C ALA A 7 -42.86 -43.82 0.61
N CYS A 8 -43.12 -42.73 1.29
CA CYS A 8 -42.66 -41.40 0.87
C CYS A 8 -41.20 -41.21 1.30
N ALA A 9 -40.27 -41.32 0.38
CA ALA A 9 -38.86 -41.02 0.63
C ALA A 9 -38.65 -39.50 0.51
N THR A 10 -38.45 -38.83 1.65
CA THR A 10 -38.09 -37.41 1.71
C THR A 10 -36.61 -37.26 1.42
N LEU A 11 -36.27 -36.75 0.21
CA LEU A 11 -34.91 -36.42 -0.17
C LEU A 11 -34.55 -35.07 0.49
N VAL A 12 -33.76 -35.10 1.58
CA VAL A 12 -33.18 -33.91 2.17
C VAL A 12 -31.98 -33.49 1.37
N LEU A 13 -32.15 -32.49 0.49
CA LEU A 13 -31.05 -31.84 -0.23
C LEU A 13 -30.35 -30.92 0.74
N GLY A 14 -29.26 -31.38 1.34
CA GLY A 14 -28.38 -30.55 2.14
C GLY A 14 -27.66 -29.54 1.23
N LEU A 15 -28.11 -28.27 1.20
CA LEU A 15 -27.32 -27.16 0.69
C LEU A 15 -26.09 -27.00 1.59
N LEU A 16 -24.94 -27.48 1.15
CA LEU A 16 -23.65 -27.05 1.64
C LEU A 16 -23.48 -25.61 1.17
N ALA A 17 -23.86 -24.65 2.02
CA ALA A 17 -23.42 -23.28 1.86
C ALA A 17 -21.90 -23.26 2.02
N ALA A 18 -21.16 -23.32 0.91
CA ALA A 18 -19.76 -22.93 0.91
C ALA A 18 -19.75 -21.46 1.31
N GLY A 19 -19.40 -21.19 2.57
CA GLY A 19 -19.18 -19.85 3.05
C GLY A 19 -18.12 -19.22 2.14
N ALA A 20 -18.48 -18.20 1.39
CA ALA A 20 -17.50 -17.37 0.69
C ALA A 20 -16.72 -16.62 1.78
N ASN A 21 -15.62 -17.23 2.22
CA ASN A 21 -14.67 -16.51 3.03
C ASN A 21 -14.08 -15.39 2.16
N ALA A 22 -14.07 -14.17 2.68
CA ALA A 22 -13.36 -13.04 2.06
C ALA A 22 -11.85 -13.21 2.33
N ASP A 23 -11.28 -14.32 1.85
CA ASP A 23 -9.88 -14.62 2.07
C ASP A 23 -9.04 -13.86 1.03
N THR A 24 -8.00 -13.20 1.52
CA THR A 24 -6.95 -12.65 0.66
C THR A 24 -6.23 -13.79 -0.09
N LEU A 25 -5.50 -13.43 -1.14
CA LEU A 25 -4.66 -14.41 -1.85
C LEU A 25 -3.59 -14.99 -0.92
N PRO A 26 -3.21 -16.25 -1.10
CA PRO A 26 -2.15 -16.87 -0.32
C PRO A 26 -0.83 -16.12 -0.52
N LEU A 27 -0.10 -15.93 0.57
CA LEU A 27 1.20 -15.29 0.53
C LEU A 27 2.28 -16.22 -0.02
N PRO A 28 3.20 -15.71 -0.84
CA PRO A 28 4.43 -16.40 -1.19
C PRO A 28 5.26 -16.76 0.03
N GLN A 29 6.01 -17.85 -0.02
CA GLN A 29 6.81 -18.35 1.12
C GLN A 29 7.93 -17.40 1.59
N ASN A 30 8.40 -16.50 0.74
CA ASN A 30 9.40 -15.48 1.07
C ASN A 30 8.82 -14.26 1.81
N LEU A 31 7.48 -14.14 1.87
CA LEU A 31 6.78 -13.10 2.60
C LEU A 31 6.21 -13.64 3.90
N SER A 32 6.20 -12.81 4.93
CA SER A 32 5.54 -13.12 6.21
C SER A 32 4.36 -12.16 6.41
N GLY A 33 3.17 -12.69 6.64
CA GLY A 33 1.99 -11.85 6.94
C GLY A 33 2.17 -11.10 8.25
N PHE A 34 1.71 -9.88 8.32
CA PHE A 34 1.81 -9.04 9.52
C PHE A 34 1.18 -9.70 10.77
N SER A 35 0.03 -10.37 10.60
CA SER A 35 -0.71 -11.04 11.68
C SER A 35 -0.26 -12.50 11.93
N THR A 36 0.87 -12.93 11.39
CA THR A 36 1.45 -14.24 11.74
C THR A 36 2.38 -14.09 12.93
N HIS A 37 2.70 -15.20 13.60
CA HIS A 37 3.64 -15.19 14.71
C HIS A 37 4.97 -14.50 14.36
N ASP A 38 5.56 -14.85 13.20
CA ASP A 38 6.81 -14.22 12.74
C ASP A 38 6.60 -12.71 12.48
N GLY A 39 5.46 -12.34 11.88
CA GLY A 39 5.14 -10.93 11.61
C GLY A 39 4.99 -10.10 12.88
N GLU A 40 4.40 -10.66 13.93
CA GLU A 40 4.29 -10.04 15.25
C GLU A 40 5.66 -9.89 15.92
N VAL A 41 6.52 -10.90 15.80
CA VAL A 41 7.90 -10.85 16.34
C VAL A 41 8.71 -9.76 15.62
N TYR A 42 8.68 -9.70 14.28
CA TYR A 42 9.38 -8.65 13.54
C TYR A 42 8.91 -7.26 13.96
N PHE A 43 7.61 -7.06 14.16
CA PHE A 43 7.09 -5.78 14.61
C PHE A 43 7.52 -5.41 16.03
N ALA A 44 7.52 -6.39 16.95
CA ALA A 44 7.94 -6.19 18.33
C ALA A 44 9.45 -5.86 18.44
N GLU A 45 10.28 -6.48 17.58
CA GLU A 45 11.73 -6.28 17.52
C GLU A 45 12.14 -5.10 16.63
N SER A 46 11.22 -4.47 15.87
CA SER A 46 11.52 -3.35 14.97
C SER A 46 12.06 -2.13 15.71
N ASP A 47 13.20 -1.62 15.28
CA ASP A 47 13.81 -0.38 15.78
C ASP A 47 13.23 0.87 15.08
N ALA A 48 12.74 0.74 13.84
CA ALA A 48 12.23 1.81 13.01
C ALA A 48 10.73 1.57 12.71
N ARG A 49 9.84 2.16 13.52
CA ARG A 49 8.37 1.97 13.41
C ARG A 49 7.54 3.21 13.77
N GLU A 50 8.17 4.38 13.82
CA GLU A 50 7.47 5.63 14.13
C GLU A 50 6.40 5.97 13.06
N ALA A 51 6.63 5.57 11.80
CA ALA A 51 5.66 5.74 10.73
C ALA A 51 4.41 4.84 10.88
N TYR A 52 4.51 3.70 11.57
CA TYR A 52 3.44 2.70 11.61
C TYR A 52 2.15 3.26 12.24
N PHE A 53 2.23 3.85 13.43
CA PHE A 53 1.05 4.26 14.16
C PHE A 53 0.21 5.31 13.45
N PRO A 54 0.79 6.42 12.92
CA PRO A 54 0.01 7.38 12.15
C PRO A 54 -0.51 6.81 10.83
N LEU A 55 0.25 5.94 10.14
CA LEU A 55 -0.24 5.27 8.92
C LEU A 55 -1.35 4.27 9.22
N ALA A 56 -1.23 3.47 10.29
CA ALA A 56 -2.25 2.51 10.70
C ALA A 56 -3.57 3.20 11.10
N SER A 57 -3.49 4.37 11.75
CA SER A 57 -4.65 5.20 12.08
C SER A 57 -5.36 5.76 10.84
N ASN A 58 -4.67 5.81 9.70
CA ASN A 58 -5.19 6.29 8.41
C ASN A 58 -5.19 5.20 7.32
N PHE A 59 -5.14 3.92 7.71
CA PHE A 59 -5.01 2.82 6.76
C PHE A 59 -6.27 2.65 5.90
N LEU A 60 -6.11 2.84 4.59
CA LEU A 60 -7.16 2.80 3.59
C LEU A 60 -7.08 1.56 2.71
N THR A 61 -8.25 1.13 2.22
CA THR A 61 -8.32 0.25 1.04
C THR A 61 -8.41 1.13 -0.21
N GLN A 62 -7.56 0.89 -1.19
CA GLN A 62 -7.65 1.58 -2.48
C GLN A 62 -9.03 1.42 -3.11
N LYS A 63 -9.59 2.50 -3.67
CA LYS A 63 -10.98 2.57 -4.18
C LYS A 63 -11.19 1.71 -5.43
N THR A 64 -10.18 1.67 -6.30
CA THR A 64 -10.14 0.87 -7.53
C THR A 64 -8.77 0.21 -7.67
N GLN A 65 -8.61 -0.72 -8.63
CA GLN A 65 -7.33 -1.41 -8.84
C GLN A 65 -6.18 -0.48 -9.30
N SER A 66 -6.49 0.70 -9.81
CA SER A 66 -5.51 1.71 -10.24
C SER A 66 -5.17 2.76 -9.16
N TYR A 67 -5.86 2.75 -8.01
CA TYR A 67 -5.79 3.81 -6.99
C TYR A 67 -4.77 3.54 -5.86
N CYS A 68 -3.85 2.59 -6.04
CA CYS A 68 -2.85 2.28 -5.00
C CYS A 68 -2.00 3.52 -4.61
N GLY A 69 -1.54 4.30 -5.59
CA GLY A 69 -0.81 5.54 -5.34
C GLY A 69 -1.67 6.60 -4.66
N VAL A 70 -2.92 6.75 -5.08
CA VAL A 70 -3.87 7.69 -4.46
C VAL A 70 -4.11 7.35 -2.99
N ALA A 71 -4.40 6.09 -2.69
CA ALA A 71 -4.62 5.64 -1.31
C ALA A 71 -3.36 5.85 -0.44
N SER A 72 -2.18 5.55 -0.98
CA SER A 72 -0.89 5.73 -0.29
C SER A 72 -0.61 7.21 0.01
N ILE A 73 -0.85 8.11 -0.94
CA ILE A 73 -0.69 9.56 -0.76
C ILE A 73 -1.66 10.06 0.31
N VAL A 74 -2.94 9.67 0.24
CA VAL A 74 -3.95 10.07 1.24
C VAL A 74 -3.56 9.62 2.65
N MET A 75 -3.07 8.38 2.81
CA MET A 75 -2.59 7.88 4.10
C MET A 75 -1.46 8.76 4.65
N VAL A 76 -0.48 9.11 3.81
CA VAL A 76 0.68 9.91 4.22
C VAL A 76 0.30 11.34 4.54
N LEU A 77 -0.54 12.00 3.71
CA LEU A 77 -0.99 13.37 3.96
C LEU A 77 -1.80 13.48 5.25
N ASN A 78 -2.70 12.53 5.51
CA ASN A 78 -3.46 12.48 6.76
C ASN A 78 -2.56 12.18 7.97
N ALA A 79 -1.59 11.27 7.83
CA ALA A 79 -0.63 10.94 8.87
C ALA A 79 0.30 12.13 9.22
N LEU A 80 0.61 12.99 8.25
CA LEU A 80 1.34 14.24 8.43
C LEU A 80 0.47 15.36 9.02
N GLY A 81 -0.86 15.20 9.07
CA GLY A 81 -1.77 16.25 9.50
C GLY A 81 -1.80 17.45 8.53
N VAL A 82 -1.54 17.21 7.25
CA VAL A 82 -1.62 18.26 6.21
C VAL A 82 -3.05 18.82 6.18
N PRO A 83 -3.23 20.16 6.12
CA PRO A 83 -4.54 20.76 6.04
C PRO A 83 -5.34 20.28 4.82
N ALA A 84 -6.34 19.45 5.07
CA ALA A 84 -7.17 18.86 4.02
C ALA A 84 -8.28 19.81 3.55
N PRO A 85 -8.76 19.69 2.29
CA PRO A 85 -9.95 20.38 1.83
C PRO A 85 -11.20 19.93 2.62
N PRO A 86 -12.28 20.74 2.65
CA PRO A 86 -13.52 20.33 3.30
C PRO A 86 -14.15 19.15 2.58
N VAL A 87 -14.76 18.26 3.36
CA VAL A 87 -15.58 17.15 2.87
C VAL A 87 -17.00 17.38 3.36
N PRO A 88 -17.98 17.56 2.47
CA PRO A 88 -19.35 17.88 2.87
C PRO A 88 -19.96 16.88 3.86
N GLU A 89 -19.65 15.59 3.68
CA GLU A 89 -20.14 14.50 4.52
C GLU A 89 -19.59 14.53 5.94
N TYR A 90 -18.46 15.21 6.16
CA TYR A 90 -17.78 15.26 7.46
C TYR A 90 -17.73 16.66 8.07
N ALA A 91 -18.43 17.62 7.46
CA ALA A 91 -18.41 19.01 7.95
C ALA A 91 -18.76 19.11 9.44
N PRO A 92 -18.05 19.91 10.25
CA PRO A 92 -17.00 20.86 9.87
C PRO A 92 -15.58 20.26 9.79
N TYR A 93 -15.45 18.95 9.94
CA TYR A 93 -14.14 18.27 9.97
C TYR A 93 -13.55 18.14 8.58
N ARG A 94 -12.23 18.00 8.53
CA ARG A 94 -11.45 17.96 7.29
C ARG A 94 -10.53 16.75 7.29
N ILE A 95 -10.48 16.04 6.17
CA ILE A 95 -9.60 14.89 5.96
C ILE A 95 -9.36 14.73 4.46
N PHE A 96 -8.17 14.29 4.06
CA PHE A 96 -7.97 13.84 2.69
C PHE A 96 -8.70 12.52 2.46
N THR A 97 -9.36 12.43 1.32
CA THR A 97 -10.01 11.23 0.79
C THR A 97 -9.43 10.93 -0.59
N GLN A 98 -9.66 9.72 -1.10
CA GLN A 98 -9.23 9.36 -2.45
C GLN A 98 -9.96 10.14 -3.57
N ASP A 99 -11.00 10.89 -3.22
CA ASP A 99 -11.73 11.74 -4.16
C ASP A 99 -11.22 13.18 -4.14
N ASN A 100 -11.00 13.77 -2.95
CA ASN A 100 -10.65 15.18 -2.82
C ASN A 100 -9.15 15.49 -2.97
N VAL A 101 -8.28 14.48 -2.83
CA VAL A 101 -6.86 14.62 -3.17
C VAL A 101 -6.64 14.79 -4.68
N LEU A 102 -7.59 14.35 -5.48
CA LEU A 102 -7.61 14.54 -6.94
C LEU A 102 -8.34 15.84 -7.27
N ASN A 103 -7.62 16.93 -7.29
CA ASN A 103 -8.07 18.29 -7.57
C ASN A 103 -7.42 18.82 -8.87
N GLU A 104 -7.72 20.04 -9.25
CA GLU A 104 -7.19 20.64 -10.48
C GLU A 104 -5.66 20.62 -10.58
N GLN A 105 -4.96 20.85 -9.48
CA GLN A 105 -3.48 20.84 -9.44
C GLN A 105 -2.92 19.43 -9.63
N THR A 106 -3.49 18.45 -8.95
CA THR A 106 -3.04 17.06 -9.06
C THR A 106 -3.43 16.45 -10.41
N GLU A 107 -4.57 16.86 -11.00
CA GLU A 107 -5.00 16.42 -12.32
C GLU A 107 -4.15 17.03 -13.45
N ALA A 108 -3.49 18.16 -13.21
CA ALA A 108 -2.47 18.69 -14.13
C ALA A 108 -1.21 17.78 -14.18
N VAL A 109 -0.92 17.04 -13.10
CA VAL A 109 0.17 16.04 -13.05
C VAL A 109 -0.29 14.70 -13.62
N LEU A 110 -1.49 14.25 -13.26
CA LEU A 110 -2.05 12.96 -13.67
C LEU A 110 -3.56 13.08 -13.89
N PRO A 111 -4.02 13.20 -15.15
CA PRO A 111 -5.46 13.24 -15.46
C PRO A 111 -6.18 11.97 -14.97
N ARG A 112 -7.41 12.12 -14.46
CA ARG A 112 -8.21 11.01 -13.91
C ARG A 112 -8.41 9.86 -14.89
N GLU A 113 -8.55 10.15 -16.19
CA GLU A 113 -8.73 9.12 -17.21
C GLU A 113 -7.46 8.29 -17.42
N VAL A 114 -6.27 8.90 -17.25
CA VAL A 114 -4.98 8.21 -17.30
C VAL A 114 -4.81 7.35 -16.04
N LEU A 115 -5.05 7.93 -14.87
CA LEU A 115 -5.04 7.21 -13.59
C LEU A 115 -5.96 5.98 -13.62
N ALA A 116 -7.18 6.13 -14.13
CA ALA A 116 -8.16 5.04 -14.18
C ALA A 116 -7.68 3.83 -15.00
N ARG A 117 -6.87 4.06 -16.05
CA ARG A 117 -6.39 3.02 -16.97
C ARG A 117 -5.04 2.43 -16.59
N GLN A 118 -4.13 3.25 -16.09
CA GLN A 118 -2.69 2.88 -15.96
C GLN A 118 -2.20 2.89 -14.51
N GLY A 119 -2.98 3.46 -13.58
CA GLY A 119 -2.47 3.75 -12.25
C GLY A 119 -1.53 4.96 -12.26
N MET A 120 -0.51 4.93 -11.41
CA MET A 120 0.38 6.04 -11.15
C MET A 120 1.84 5.58 -11.24
N THR A 121 2.70 6.40 -11.85
CA THR A 121 4.15 6.19 -11.89
C THR A 121 4.83 6.77 -10.65
N LEU A 122 6.10 6.43 -10.44
CA LEU A 122 6.89 6.99 -9.34
C LEU A 122 7.02 8.52 -9.43
N ASP A 123 7.30 9.04 -10.64
CA ASP A 123 7.43 10.49 -10.87
C ASP A 123 6.10 11.23 -10.62
N GLN A 124 4.98 10.60 -10.95
CA GLN A 124 3.65 11.16 -10.69
C GLN A 124 3.30 11.20 -9.19
N ILE A 125 3.77 10.21 -8.40
CA ILE A 125 3.64 10.28 -6.93
C ILE A 125 4.35 11.53 -6.40
N GLY A 126 5.60 11.73 -6.80
CA GLY A 126 6.38 12.92 -6.42
C GLY A 126 5.73 14.22 -6.88
N GLY A 127 5.24 14.25 -8.13
CA GLY A 127 4.56 15.42 -8.70
C GLY A 127 3.27 15.79 -7.96
N ILE A 128 2.44 14.80 -7.59
CA ILE A 128 1.22 15.04 -6.80
C ILE A 128 1.57 15.50 -5.39
N LEU A 129 2.52 14.87 -4.72
CA LEU A 129 2.97 15.30 -3.39
C LEU A 129 3.54 16.72 -3.41
N ALA A 130 4.19 17.13 -4.49
CA ALA A 130 4.72 18.49 -4.64
C ALA A 130 3.64 19.57 -4.78
N THR A 131 2.37 19.20 -5.01
CA THR A 131 1.24 20.16 -4.97
C THR A 131 0.75 20.44 -3.56
N GLU A 132 1.21 19.68 -2.58
CA GLU A 132 0.86 19.79 -1.17
C GLU A 132 2.02 20.36 -0.34
N PRO A 133 1.78 20.89 0.87
CA PRO A 133 2.83 21.47 1.71
C PRO A 133 3.69 20.38 2.38
N VAL A 134 4.29 19.53 1.58
CA VAL A 134 5.19 18.44 2.01
C VAL A 134 6.49 18.51 1.20
N LYS A 135 7.56 17.92 1.73
CA LYS A 135 8.79 17.64 1.01
C LYS A 135 8.72 16.20 0.52
N ALA A 136 8.87 15.98 -0.78
CA ALA A 136 8.90 14.66 -1.40
C ALA A 136 10.20 14.51 -2.21
N GLU A 137 10.98 13.46 -1.91
CA GLU A 137 12.22 13.14 -2.61
C GLU A 137 12.02 11.81 -3.35
N VAL A 138 12.07 11.86 -4.68
CA VAL A 138 11.88 10.70 -5.56
C VAL A 138 13.23 10.04 -5.83
N HIS A 139 13.30 8.73 -5.58
CA HIS A 139 14.47 7.90 -5.81
C HIS A 139 14.14 6.74 -6.75
N HIS A 140 14.63 6.77 -7.98
CA HIS A 140 14.58 5.60 -8.87
C HIS A 140 15.59 4.56 -8.39
N ALA A 141 15.20 3.28 -8.41
CA ALA A 141 16.06 2.22 -7.91
C ALA A 141 17.35 2.05 -8.73
N SER A 142 17.33 2.41 -10.04
CA SER A 142 18.55 2.43 -10.88
C SER A 142 19.62 3.43 -10.40
N ASP A 143 19.19 4.48 -9.70
CA ASP A 143 20.07 5.58 -9.25
C ASP A 143 20.47 5.40 -7.77
N SER A 144 20.16 4.23 -7.20
CA SER A 144 20.41 3.88 -5.81
C SER A 144 20.95 2.46 -5.68
N SER A 145 21.19 2.02 -4.46
CA SER A 145 21.58 0.65 -4.13
C SER A 145 20.70 0.10 -3.03
N VAL A 146 20.72 -1.23 -2.84
CA VAL A 146 20.00 -1.89 -1.74
C VAL A 146 20.44 -1.34 -0.38
N ASP A 147 21.72 -1.04 -0.20
CA ASP A 147 22.26 -0.52 1.07
C ASP A 147 21.85 0.93 1.30
N GLU A 148 21.84 1.74 0.24
CA GLU A 148 21.36 3.13 0.31
C GLU A 148 19.85 3.17 0.60
N PHE A 149 19.04 2.39 -0.10
CA PHE A 149 17.61 2.26 0.17
C PHE A 149 17.37 1.83 1.64
N ARG A 150 18.05 0.76 2.10
CA ARG A 150 17.96 0.29 3.48
C ARG A 150 18.24 1.41 4.46
N LYS A 151 19.35 2.11 4.28
CA LYS A 151 19.79 3.21 5.15
C LYS A 151 18.78 4.35 5.18
N LEU A 152 18.35 4.83 4.02
CA LEU A 152 17.43 5.97 3.91
C LEU A 152 16.03 5.61 4.45
N ALA A 153 15.48 4.48 4.02
CA ALA A 153 14.14 4.07 4.40
C ALA A 153 14.06 3.74 5.89
N SER A 154 15.03 3.02 6.47
CA SER A 154 15.02 2.73 7.91
C SER A 154 15.19 3.98 8.76
N ALA A 155 16.05 4.91 8.35
CA ALA A 155 16.20 6.20 9.05
C ALA A 155 14.89 7.00 9.04
N TYR A 156 14.19 7.06 7.90
CA TYR A 156 12.90 7.73 7.81
C TYR A 156 11.84 7.07 8.70
N LEU A 157 11.75 5.74 8.69
CA LEU A 157 10.77 5.03 9.51
C LEU A 157 11.04 5.12 11.03
N ALA A 158 12.26 5.51 11.43
CA ALA A 158 12.65 5.72 12.83
C ALA A 158 12.32 7.13 13.34
N GLU A 159 11.96 8.07 12.46
CA GLU A 159 11.74 9.48 12.82
C GLU A 159 10.26 9.85 12.73
N PRO A 160 9.66 10.48 13.75
CA PRO A 160 8.28 10.97 13.69
C PRO A 160 8.05 11.93 12.52
N GLY A 161 6.92 11.80 11.82
CA GLY A 161 6.57 12.66 10.69
C GLY A 161 7.36 12.39 9.41
N HIS A 162 8.05 11.26 9.34
CA HIS A 162 8.78 10.81 8.17
C HIS A 162 8.14 9.53 7.61
N PHE A 163 7.91 9.49 6.29
CA PHE A 163 7.21 8.39 5.62
C PHE A 163 7.94 7.95 4.36
N VAL A 164 7.74 6.69 3.99
CA VAL A 164 8.30 6.10 2.78
C VAL A 164 7.17 5.46 1.99
N ILE A 165 7.04 5.84 0.71
CA ILE A 165 6.13 5.18 -0.24
C ILE A 165 6.99 4.41 -1.24
N VAL A 166 6.69 3.13 -1.47
CA VAL A 166 7.37 2.29 -2.45
C VAL A 166 6.49 2.03 -3.66
N ASN A 167 7.09 2.11 -4.86
CA ASN A 167 6.52 1.65 -6.13
C ASN A 167 7.32 0.42 -6.57
N TYR A 168 6.68 -0.74 -6.70
CA TYR A 168 7.33 -2.02 -6.94
C TYR A 168 6.52 -2.92 -7.87
N LEU A 169 7.18 -3.89 -8.50
CA LEU A 169 6.54 -4.91 -9.33
C LEU A 169 6.21 -6.13 -8.46
N ARG A 170 4.93 -6.41 -8.23
CA ARG A 170 4.43 -7.50 -7.38
C ARG A 170 5.02 -8.87 -7.74
N LYS A 171 5.13 -9.18 -9.04
CA LYS A 171 5.65 -10.47 -9.53
C LYS A 171 7.05 -10.76 -9.00
N THR A 172 7.89 -9.74 -8.79
CA THR A 172 9.28 -9.92 -8.34
C THR A 172 9.35 -10.43 -6.90
N ILE A 173 8.38 -10.09 -6.06
CA ILE A 173 8.28 -10.63 -4.69
C ILE A 173 7.37 -11.88 -4.60
N GLY A 174 6.98 -12.45 -5.74
CA GLY A 174 6.18 -13.68 -5.81
C GLY A 174 4.67 -13.47 -5.74
N GLU A 175 4.18 -12.24 -5.65
CA GLU A 175 2.76 -11.90 -5.71
C GLU A 175 2.21 -11.93 -7.14
N GLN A 176 0.89 -11.80 -7.31
CA GLN A 176 0.27 -11.70 -8.63
C GLN A 176 0.77 -10.48 -9.40
N ILE A 177 0.73 -10.59 -10.74
CA ILE A 177 1.22 -9.57 -11.68
C ILE A 177 0.65 -8.17 -11.43
N GLY A 178 1.45 -7.17 -11.79
CA GLY A 178 1.10 -5.74 -11.77
C GLY A 178 2.09 -4.91 -10.96
N GLY A 179 2.21 -3.64 -11.32
CA GLY A 179 2.86 -2.63 -10.49
C GLY A 179 2.00 -2.34 -9.26
N HIS A 180 2.62 -1.94 -8.17
CA HIS A 180 1.91 -1.57 -6.95
C HIS A 180 2.63 -0.47 -6.18
N ILE A 181 1.84 0.30 -5.44
CA ILE A 181 2.31 1.41 -4.62
C ILE A 181 1.70 1.25 -3.23
N SER A 182 2.54 1.29 -2.19
CA SER A 182 2.08 1.25 -0.80
C SER A 182 3.09 1.94 0.12
N PRO A 183 2.67 2.47 1.27
CA PRO A 183 3.60 2.97 2.28
C PRO A 183 4.27 1.83 3.03
N LEU A 184 5.50 2.08 3.50
CA LEU A 184 6.20 1.23 4.46
C LEU A 184 5.81 1.66 5.89
N GLY A 185 5.52 0.68 6.75
CA GLY A 185 5.12 0.94 8.13
C GLY A 185 6.26 0.81 9.14
N ALA A 186 7.17 -0.13 8.93
CA ALA A 186 8.25 -0.42 9.87
C ALA A 186 9.43 -1.11 9.19
N TYR A 187 10.57 -1.15 9.88
CA TYR A 187 11.74 -1.93 9.49
C TYR A 187 12.29 -2.69 10.71
N ASP A 188 12.51 -3.97 10.52
CA ASP A 188 13.24 -4.84 11.46
C ASP A 188 14.67 -5.06 10.96
N GLY A 189 15.64 -4.48 11.65
CA GLY A 189 17.05 -4.57 11.29
C GLY A 189 17.65 -5.94 11.50
N LYS A 190 17.10 -6.75 12.41
CA LYS A 190 17.59 -8.10 12.70
C LYS A 190 17.23 -9.09 11.59
N ALA A 191 16.00 -9.02 11.08
CA ALA A 191 15.53 -9.83 9.96
C ALA A 191 15.79 -9.21 8.60
N ASP A 192 16.25 -7.95 8.54
CA ASP A 192 16.43 -7.13 7.33
C ASP A 192 15.15 -7.09 6.49
N ARG A 193 14.01 -6.72 7.12
CA ARG A 193 12.69 -6.72 6.49
C ARG A 193 11.96 -5.40 6.69
N PHE A 194 11.26 -4.96 5.65
CA PHE A 194 10.31 -3.85 5.70
C PHE A 194 8.88 -4.36 5.76
N LEU A 195 8.03 -3.69 6.54
CA LEU A 195 6.58 -3.90 6.56
C LEU A 195 5.92 -3.05 5.48
N ILE A 196 5.32 -3.70 4.48
CA ILE A 196 4.46 -3.03 3.50
C ILE A 196 3.04 -2.99 4.06
N LEU A 197 2.44 -1.79 4.14
CA LEU A 197 1.03 -1.60 4.43
C LEU A 197 0.24 -1.63 3.10
N ASP A 198 -0.02 -2.83 2.60
CA ASP A 198 -0.64 -3.02 1.28
C ASP A 198 -2.05 -2.43 1.22
N VAL A 199 -2.22 -1.38 0.41
CA VAL A 199 -3.51 -0.69 0.24
C VAL A 199 -4.52 -1.49 -0.60
N ALA A 200 -4.10 -2.54 -1.33
CA ALA A 200 -5.00 -3.50 -1.97
C ALA A 200 -5.43 -4.59 -0.97
N ARG A 201 -5.97 -4.19 0.19
CA ARG A 201 -6.32 -5.04 1.33
C ARG A 201 -7.23 -6.21 1.01
N TYR A 202 -8.02 -6.09 -0.06
CA TYR A 202 -8.84 -7.17 -0.60
C TYR A 202 -8.02 -8.23 -1.34
N LYS A 203 -6.75 -7.94 -1.66
CA LYS A 203 -5.88 -8.83 -2.44
C LYS A 203 -4.81 -9.49 -1.58
N TYR A 204 -4.11 -8.70 -0.76
CA TYR A 204 -3.09 -9.17 0.17
C TYR A 204 -3.19 -8.46 1.52
N PRO A 205 -2.86 -9.13 2.64
CA PRO A 205 -2.68 -8.47 3.93
C PRO A 205 -1.39 -7.64 3.93
N PRO A 206 -1.15 -6.80 4.94
CA PRO A 206 0.18 -6.23 5.19
C PRO A 206 1.22 -7.33 5.36
N VAL A 207 2.41 -7.13 4.76
CA VAL A 207 3.45 -8.16 4.68
C VAL A 207 4.83 -7.63 5.00
N TRP A 208 5.64 -8.48 5.62
CA TRP A 208 7.07 -8.29 5.78
C TRP A 208 7.80 -8.87 4.57
N VAL A 209 8.63 -8.04 3.94
CA VAL A 209 9.42 -8.39 2.76
C VAL A 209 10.91 -8.14 3.06
N LYS A 210 11.80 -9.01 2.59
CA LYS A 210 13.26 -8.77 2.72
C LYS A 210 13.66 -7.51 1.94
N THR A 211 14.60 -6.75 2.50
CA THR A 211 15.11 -5.52 1.86
C THR A 211 15.61 -5.79 0.43
N ALA A 212 16.35 -6.86 0.22
CA ALA A 212 16.84 -7.21 -1.11
C ALA A 212 15.71 -7.52 -2.10
N ASP A 213 14.64 -8.20 -1.65
CA ASP A 213 13.52 -8.60 -2.50
C ASP A 213 12.69 -7.37 -2.94
N ILE A 214 12.36 -6.47 -2.00
CA ILE A 214 11.62 -5.25 -2.34
C ILE A 214 12.46 -4.31 -3.20
N PHE A 215 13.77 -4.20 -2.95
CA PHE A 215 14.65 -3.41 -3.80
C PHE A 215 14.72 -3.97 -5.22
N ALA A 216 14.85 -5.29 -5.38
CA ALA A 216 14.80 -5.93 -6.69
C ALA A 216 13.47 -5.68 -7.40
N ALA A 217 12.35 -5.64 -6.67
CA ALA A 217 11.03 -5.34 -7.23
C ALA A 217 10.87 -3.86 -7.63
N MET A 218 11.53 -2.95 -6.94
CA MET A 218 11.63 -1.54 -7.32
C MET A 218 12.59 -1.33 -8.51
N ASN A 219 13.67 -2.10 -8.60
CA ASN A 219 14.64 -2.02 -9.71
C ASN A 219 14.13 -2.75 -10.97
N THR A 220 12.91 -2.45 -11.35
CA THR A 220 12.22 -2.97 -12.53
C THR A 220 11.71 -1.81 -13.38
N PRO A 221 11.85 -1.88 -14.73
CA PRO A 221 11.39 -0.81 -15.61
C PRO A 221 9.86 -0.64 -15.53
N ASP A 222 9.41 0.61 -15.62
CA ASP A 222 8.01 0.97 -15.73
C ASP A 222 7.71 1.57 -17.10
N ALA A 223 7.02 0.81 -17.95
CA ALA A 223 6.70 1.25 -19.32
C ALA A 223 5.82 2.53 -19.34
N ALA A 224 5.06 2.80 -18.29
CA ALA A 224 4.27 4.03 -18.15
C ALA A 224 5.12 5.24 -17.72
N ASN A 225 6.40 5.02 -17.37
CA ASN A 225 7.37 6.04 -16.95
C ASN A 225 8.62 6.04 -17.84
N ASP A 226 8.46 5.98 -19.15
CA ASP A 226 9.56 5.97 -20.13
C ASP A 226 10.61 4.88 -19.86
N ASN A 227 10.20 3.76 -19.30
CA ASN A 227 11.05 2.64 -18.84
C ASN A 227 12.07 3.01 -17.75
N LYS A 228 11.92 4.14 -17.07
CA LYS A 228 12.64 4.38 -15.82
C LYS A 228 12.29 3.29 -14.81
N THR A 229 13.20 2.98 -13.90
CA THR A 229 12.88 2.02 -12.85
C THR A 229 11.83 2.58 -11.90
N ARG A 230 11.07 1.70 -11.27
CA ARG A 230 10.31 2.00 -10.05
C ARG A 230 11.28 2.40 -8.94
N GLY A 231 10.78 2.63 -7.75
CA GLY A 231 11.62 3.07 -6.65
C GLY A 231 10.82 3.48 -5.43
N PHE A 232 11.26 4.50 -4.75
CA PHE A 232 10.63 4.96 -3.52
C PHE A 232 10.59 6.49 -3.43
N VAL A 233 9.67 6.99 -2.63
CA VAL A 233 9.55 8.42 -2.32
C VAL A 233 9.67 8.59 -0.81
N LEU A 234 10.57 9.48 -0.39
CA LEU A 234 10.73 9.92 0.99
C LEU A 234 9.87 11.17 1.20
N VAL A 235 9.01 11.16 2.24
CA VAL A 235 8.03 12.22 2.46
C VAL A 235 8.10 12.74 3.88
N THR A 236 8.17 14.07 4.04
CA THR A 236 8.09 14.76 5.34
C THR A 236 7.20 16.00 5.21
N ALA A 237 6.82 16.60 6.34
CA ALA A 237 6.24 17.93 6.32
C ALA A 237 7.22 18.94 5.71
N ALA A 238 6.71 19.93 4.98
CA ALA A 238 7.55 21.04 4.54
C ALA A 238 8.07 21.82 5.76
N PRO A 239 9.29 22.38 5.71
CA PRO A 239 9.77 23.25 6.76
C PRO A 239 8.77 24.39 7.00
N THR A 240 8.39 24.62 8.25
CA THR A 240 7.62 25.82 8.62
C THR A 240 8.45 27.06 8.31
N LYS A 241 7.90 27.94 7.47
CA LYS A 241 8.52 29.24 7.14
C LYS A 241 8.51 30.17 8.35
#